data_f7bb7e0e4d5ccc1015dfeb7d8167a2c8
#
_entry.id   f7bb7e0e4d5ccc1015dfeb7d8167a2c8
#
_cell.length_a   1.000
_cell.length_b   1.000
_cell.length_c   1.000
_cell.angle_alpha   90.00
_cell.angle_beta   90.00
_cell.angle_gamma   90.00
#
_symmetry.space_group_name_H-M   'P 1'
#
loop_
_entity.id
_entity.type
_entity.pdbx_description
1 polymer ?
#
loop_
_entity_poly.entity_id
_entity_poly.type
_entity_poly.pdbx_seq_one_letter_code
_entity_poly.pdbx_strand_id
1 'polypeptide(L)'
;PIMGEKLTSENTLPLDFTEANEALRHVDLSNTAEFDRFVFVQLEKAGKRYGIGGYLEKRSIYRRSENFLTEAEAFRNIHLGVDIWTKAGAPVFVPYEGKVHSFQDNAGFGNYGPTIILEHEIEGKPLFSLYGHLTLPDLQGLEVGKAYQAGELLCHVGPFPENGDWPPHLHFQLMWDIGEIWGDYPGVAAEKDLKFFKENCPDPKGILGFQ
;
A
#
# COMPACT_ATOMS: atom_id res chain seq x y z
N PRO A 1 -13.72 7.00 -6.47
CA PRO A 1 -13.21 5.68 -6.07
C PRO A 1 -11.76 5.49 -6.50
N ILE A 2 -10.88 4.99 -5.61
CA ILE A 2 -9.43 4.91 -5.85
C ILE A 2 -9.03 4.00 -7.03
N MET A 3 -9.82 2.95 -7.31
CA MET A 3 -9.58 2.04 -8.44
C MET A 3 -10.49 2.31 -9.65
N GLY A 4 -11.06 3.52 -9.75
CA GLY A 4 -12.02 3.89 -10.80
C GLY A 4 -13.43 3.33 -10.62
N GLU A 5 -13.61 2.34 -9.75
CA GLU A 5 -14.88 1.73 -9.37
C GLU A 5 -14.97 1.54 -7.85
N LYS A 6 -16.18 1.37 -7.32
CA LYS A 6 -16.36 1.07 -5.90
C LYS A 6 -15.84 -0.34 -5.59
N LEU A 7 -15.11 -0.45 -4.48
CA LEU A 7 -14.68 -1.73 -3.94
C LEU A 7 -15.81 -2.32 -3.09
N THR A 8 -16.32 -3.48 -3.49
CA THR A 8 -17.45 -4.16 -2.84
C THR A 8 -17.17 -5.64 -2.67
N SER A 9 -17.95 -6.35 -1.89
CA SER A 9 -17.86 -7.81 -1.76
C SER A 9 -18.05 -8.55 -3.09
N GLU A 10 -18.60 -7.91 -4.12
CA GLU A 10 -18.79 -8.52 -5.43
C GLU A 10 -17.49 -8.57 -6.23
N ASN A 11 -16.60 -7.56 -6.10
CA ASN A 11 -15.35 -7.45 -6.86
C ASN A 11 -14.09 -7.62 -6.02
N THR A 12 -14.19 -7.75 -4.70
CA THR A 12 -13.06 -7.92 -3.78
C THR A 12 -13.02 -9.28 -3.08
N LEU A 13 -11.83 -9.75 -2.77
CA LEU A 13 -11.52 -10.91 -1.92
C LEU A 13 -10.64 -10.46 -0.76
N PRO A 14 -11.05 -10.61 0.50
CA PRO A 14 -10.13 -10.45 1.63
C PRO A 14 -9.01 -11.49 1.54
N LEU A 15 -7.77 -11.04 1.62
CA LEU A 15 -6.58 -11.89 1.65
C LEU A 15 -6.04 -11.91 3.08
N ASP A 16 -5.70 -13.10 3.55
CA ASP A 16 -5.12 -13.32 4.88
C ASP A 16 -3.61 -13.58 4.74
N PHE A 17 -2.80 -12.65 5.24
CA PHE A 17 -1.34 -12.75 5.29
C PHE A 17 -0.79 -12.99 6.69
N THR A 18 -1.63 -13.37 7.63
CA THR A 18 -1.25 -13.69 9.01
C THR A 18 -0.56 -15.04 9.13
N GLU A 19 0.03 -15.31 10.28
CA GLU A 19 0.62 -16.62 10.61
C GLU A 19 -0.43 -17.75 10.69
N ALA A 20 -1.71 -17.39 10.86
CA ALA A 20 -2.81 -18.36 10.90
C ALA A 20 -3.13 -18.96 9.53
N ASN A 21 -2.72 -18.29 8.44
CA ASN A 21 -2.90 -18.82 7.09
C ASN A 21 -1.87 -19.93 6.79
N GLU A 22 -2.27 -21.17 6.99
CA GLU A 22 -1.39 -22.33 6.77
C GLU A 22 -0.89 -22.44 5.32
N ALA A 23 -1.66 -21.96 4.33
CA ALA A 23 -1.26 -22.02 2.93
C ALA A 23 0.01 -21.20 2.65
N LEU A 24 0.26 -20.11 3.39
CA LEU A 24 1.49 -19.33 3.27
C LEU A 24 2.76 -20.08 3.65
N ARG A 25 2.66 -21.14 4.45
CA ARG A 25 3.82 -21.97 4.85
C ARG A 25 4.40 -22.78 3.70
N HIS A 26 3.65 -22.95 2.63
CA HIS A 26 4.01 -23.72 1.45
C HIS A 26 4.41 -22.84 0.27
N VAL A 27 4.54 -21.52 0.48
CA VAL A 27 4.92 -20.54 -0.53
C VAL A 27 6.31 -20.00 -0.22
N ASP A 28 7.22 -20.07 -1.19
CA ASP A 28 8.47 -19.34 -1.09
C ASP A 28 8.22 -17.84 -1.30
N LEU A 29 8.02 -17.13 -0.19
CA LEU A 29 7.76 -15.70 -0.21
C LEU A 29 8.96 -14.86 -0.69
N SER A 30 10.19 -15.43 -0.71
CA SER A 30 11.36 -14.76 -1.27
C SER A 30 11.34 -14.80 -2.81
N ASN A 31 10.61 -15.74 -3.40
CA ASN A 31 10.36 -15.81 -4.84
C ASN A 31 9.10 -15.04 -5.20
N THR A 32 9.27 -13.84 -5.74
CA THR A 32 8.15 -12.95 -6.06
C THR A 32 7.16 -13.56 -7.07
N ALA A 33 7.63 -14.33 -8.05
CA ALA A 33 6.74 -14.99 -9.01
C ALA A 33 5.89 -16.10 -8.38
N GLU A 34 6.40 -16.79 -7.34
CA GLU A 34 5.63 -17.78 -6.60
C GLU A 34 4.59 -17.11 -5.70
N PHE A 35 4.99 -16.03 -5.03
CA PHE A 35 4.07 -15.23 -4.23
C PHE A 35 2.98 -14.57 -5.09
N ASP A 36 3.32 -14.04 -6.27
CA ASP A 36 2.38 -13.49 -7.24
C ASP A 36 1.33 -14.54 -7.65
N ARG A 37 1.77 -15.74 -8.01
CA ARG A 37 0.89 -16.85 -8.33
C ARG A 37 -0.04 -17.20 -7.16
N PHE A 38 0.48 -17.24 -5.94
CA PHE A 38 -0.32 -17.51 -4.75
C PHE A 38 -1.46 -16.51 -4.58
N VAL A 39 -1.20 -15.22 -4.76
CA VAL A 39 -2.21 -14.17 -4.67
C VAL A 39 -3.22 -14.26 -5.80
N PHE A 40 -2.76 -14.25 -7.04
CA PHE A 40 -3.66 -14.10 -8.19
C PHE A 40 -4.47 -15.35 -8.51
N VAL A 41 -3.99 -16.56 -8.19
CA VAL A 41 -4.79 -17.79 -8.29
C VAL A 41 -5.98 -17.77 -7.33
N GLN A 42 -5.85 -17.17 -6.15
CA GLN A 42 -6.99 -17.03 -5.23
C GLN A 42 -8.04 -16.09 -5.81
N LEU A 43 -7.63 -14.95 -6.38
CA LEU A 43 -8.54 -14.00 -7.03
C LEU A 43 -9.26 -14.63 -8.22
N GLU A 44 -8.53 -15.35 -9.06
CA GLU A 44 -9.10 -16.05 -10.22
C GLU A 44 -10.14 -17.09 -9.81
N LYS A 45 -9.81 -17.96 -8.85
CA LYS A 45 -10.73 -18.97 -8.32
C LYS A 45 -11.99 -18.38 -7.70
N ALA A 46 -11.87 -17.22 -7.06
CA ALA A 46 -12.99 -16.49 -6.47
C ALA A 46 -13.77 -15.64 -7.48
N GLY A 47 -13.28 -15.49 -8.71
CA GLY A 47 -13.85 -14.59 -9.72
C GLY A 47 -13.80 -13.12 -9.29
N LYS A 48 -12.76 -12.72 -8.53
CA LYS A 48 -12.60 -11.38 -7.98
C LYS A 48 -11.51 -10.60 -8.71
N ARG A 49 -11.72 -9.28 -8.84
CA ARG A 49 -10.76 -8.40 -9.50
C ARG A 49 -9.68 -7.90 -8.55
N TYR A 50 -10.04 -7.69 -7.28
CA TYR A 50 -9.17 -7.10 -6.28
C TYR A 50 -9.02 -8.01 -5.06
N GLY A 51 -7.77 -8.15 -4.58
CA GLY A 51 -7.49 -8.68 -3.26
C GLY A 51 -7.35 -7.53 -2.25
N ILE A 52 -7.78 -7.73 -1.03
CA ILE A 52 -7.69 -6.71 0.02
C ILE A 52 -6.87 -7.25 1.19
N GLY A 53 -5.72 -6.61 1.44
CA GLY A 53 -4.90 -6.83 2.63
C GLY A 53 -5.24 -5.81 3.72
N GLY A 54 -5.45 -6.29 4.94
CA GLY A 54 -6.07 -5.52 6.01
C GLY A 54 -5.18 -4.46 6.69
N TYR A 55 -5.83 -3.40 7.19
CA TYR A 55 -5.25 -2.43 8.12
C TYR A 55 -5.05 -3.06 9.50
N LEU A 56 -3.90 -2.79 10.14
CA LEU A 56 -3.43 -3.37 11.41
C LEU A 56 -3.32 -4.91 11.42
N GLU A 57 -3.24 -5.51 10.25
CA GLU A 57 -3.01 -6.94 10.12
C GLU A 57 -1.57 -7.30 10.50
N LYS A 58 -1.42 -8.26 11.41
CA LYS A 58 -0.11 -8.79 11.82
C LYS A 58 0.33 -9.88 10.83
N ARG A 59 1.26 -9.54 9.95
CA ARG A 59 1.62 -10.31 8.77
C ARG A 59 2.87 -11.14 8.93
N SER A 60 2.86 -12.36 8.42
CA SER A 60 4.05 -13.21 8.30
C SER A 60 4.87 -12.94 7.03
N ILE A 61 4.25 -12.34 5.99
CA ILE A 61 4.90 -12.11 4.69
C ILE A 61 6.10 -11.16 4.76
N TYR A 62 6.20 -10.32 5.79
CA TYR A 62 7.33 -9.40 5.97
C TYR A 62 8.64 -10.10 6.37
N ARG A 63 8.61 -11.41 6.71
CA ARG A 63 9.83 -12.20 6.95
C ARG A 63 10.66 -12.43 5.69
N ARG A 64 10.15 -12.06 4.52
CA ARG A 64 10.83 -12.15 3.24
C ARG A 64 12.02 -11.20 3.10
N SER A 65 12.12 -10.13 3.89
CA SER A 65 13.15 -9.10 3.78
C SER A 65 13.65 -8.63 5.14
N GLU A 66 14.95 -8.38 5.25
CA GLU A 66 15.59 -7.79 6.44
C GLU A 66 15.17 -6.33 6.68
N ASN A 67 14.59 -5.65 5.68
CA ASN A 67 14.08 -4.28 5.79
C ASN A 67 13.04 -4.12 6.94
N PHE A 68 12.43 -5.23 7.39
CA PHE A 68 11.42 -5.20 8.45
C PHE A 68 12.00 -5.43 9.86
N LEU A 69 13.32 -5.60 9.98
CA LEU A 69 13.99 -5.59 11.27
C LEU A 69 14.36 -4.15 11.66
N THR A 70 14.15 -3.80 12.94
CA THR A 70 14.66 -2.54 13.49
C THR A 70 16.08 -2.72 14.00
N GLU A 71 16.83 -1.60 14.24
CA GLU A 71 18.14 -1.64 14.88
C GLU A 71 18.14 -2.38 16.25
N ALA A 72 17.01 -2.45 16.93
CA ALA A 72 16.80 -3.19 18.16
C ALA A 72 16.30 -4.63 17.90
N GLU A 73 16.48 -5.16 16.69
CA GLU A 73 16.00 -6.49 16.26
C GLU A 73 14.48 -6.70 16.44
N ALA A 74 13.72 -5.63 16.63
CA ALA A 74 12.27 -5.71 16.72
C ALA A 74 11.66 -5.89 15.33
N PHE A 75 10.93 -6.97 15.14
CA PHE A 75 10.29 -7.25 13.87
C PHE A 75 9.08 -6.35 13.62
N ARG A 76 9.11 -5.60 12.51
CA ARG A 76 8.00 -4.78 12.04
C ARG A 76 7.09 -5.64 11.17
N ASN A 77 5.90 -5.94 11.63
CA ASN A 77 4.98 -6.83 10.94
C ASN A 77 3.51 -6.43 11.03
N ILE A 78 3.22 -5.26 11.59
CA ILE A 78 1.84 -4.76 11.68
C ILE A 78 1.63 -3.75 10.57
N HIS A 79 0.78 -4.06 9.62
CA HIS A 79 0.51 -3.27 8.43
C HIS A 79 -0.28 -1.99 8.74
N LEU A 80 0.19 -0.83 8.30
CA LEU A 80 -0.38 0.48 8.64
C LEU A 80 -1.30 1.06 7.57
N GLY A 81 -1.41 0.42 6.43
CA GLY A 81 -2.28 0.81 5.33
C GLY A 81 -3.29 -0.27 4.97
N VAL A 82 -3.86 -0.13 3.79
CA VAL A 82 -4.65 -1.16 3.11
C VAL A 82 -3.97 -1.44 1.79
N ASP A 83 -3.77 -2.74 1.47
CA ASP A 83 -3.28 -3.14 0.17
C ASP A 83 -4.43 -3.54 -0.73
N ILE A 84 -4.38 -3.06 -1.98
CA ILE A 84 -5.32 -3.43 -3.03
C ILE A 84 -4.53 -4.19 -4.11
N TRP A 85 -4.57 -5.52 -4.04
CA TRP A 85 -3.90 -6.42 -4.96
C TRP A 85 -4.66 -6.48 -6.28
N THR A 86 -3.98 -6.15 -7.36
CA THR A 86 -4.56 -6.11 -8.72
C THR A 86 -3.45 -6.21 -9.76
N LYS A 87 -3.79 -6.27 -11.03
CA LYS A 87 -2.80 -6.38 -12.11
C LYS A 87 -1.93 -5.12 -12.21
N ALA A 88 -0.67 -5.31 -12.55
CA ALA A 88 0.21 -4.21 -12.94
C ALA A 88 -0.40 -3.38 -14.07
N GLY A 89 -0.17 -2.07 -14.04
CA GLY A 89 -0.77 -1.10 -14.97
C GLY A 89 -2.20 -0.69 -14.61
N ALA A 90 -2.80 -1.24 -13.54
CA ALA A 90 -4.12 -0.78 -13.10
C ALA A 90 -4.08 0.70 -12.68
N PRO A 91 -5.01 1.54 -13.18
CA PRO A 91 -5.03 2.96 -12.86
C PRO A 91 -5.47 3.21 -11.43
N VAL A 92 -4.84 4.19 -10.80
CA VAL A 92 -5.11 4.66 -9.44
C VAL A 92 -5.56 6.11 -9.49
N PHE A 93 -6.71 6.38 -8.91
CA PHE A 93 -7.35 7.71 -8.93
C PHE A 93 -7.32 8.35 -7.54
N VAL A 94 -7.24 9.68 -7.52
CA VAL A 94 -7.26 10.45 -6.28
C VAL A 94 -8.64 10.31 -5.61
N PRO A 95 -8.73 9.81 -4.37
CA PRO A 95 -10.02 9.65 -3.70
C PRO A 95 -10.59 10.98 -3.17
N TYR A 96 -9.73 11.93 -2.81
CA TYR A 96 -10.02 13.25 -2.28
C TYR A 96 -9.11 14.28 -2.92
N GLU A 97 -9.59 15.50 -3.18
CA GLU A 97 -8.74 16.59 -3.68
C GLU A 97 -7.50 16.81 -2.80
N GLY A 98 -6.39 17.14 -3.41
CA GLY A 98 -5.14 17.34 -2.72
C GLY A 98 -4.04 17.83 -3.65
N LYS A 99 -2.84 17.97 -3.13
CA LYS A 99 -1.65 18.35 -3.88
C LYS A 99 -0.50 17.41 -3.59
N VAL A 100 0.40 17.24 -4.54
CA VAL A 100 1.62 16.46 -4.35
C VAL A 100 2.46 17.10 -3.24
N HIS A 101 2.63 16.36 -2.13
CA HIS A 101 3.53 16.75 -1.06
C HIS A 101 4.96 16.36 -1.43
N SER A 102 5.16 15.11 -1.76
CA SER A 102 6.47 14.53 -2.07
C SER A 102 6.34 13.24 -2.86
N PHE A 103 7.42 12.81 -3.48
CA PHE A 103 7.52 11.55 -4.18
C PHE A 103 8.97 11.10 -4.26
N GLN A 104 9.19 9.78 -4.35
CA GLN A 104 10.52 9.18 -4.42
C GLN A 104 10.42 7.76 -4.99
N ASP A 105 11.49 7.29 -5.62
CA ASP A 105 11.70 5.86 -5.86
C ASP A 105 12.41 5.25 -4.64
N ASN A 106 11.66 4.54 -3.83
CA ASN A 106 12.14 3.77 -2.69
C ASN A 106 12.55 2.37 -3.17
N ALA A 107 13.52 2.30 -4.07
CA ALA A 107 13.97 1.06 -4.69
C ALA A 107 14.53 0.06 -3.67
N GLY A 108 14.46 -1.22 -4.03
CA GLY A 108 15.03 -2.32 -3.25
C GLY A 108 13.99 -3.38 -2.87
N PHE A 109 14.47 -4.61 -2.70
CA PHE A 109 13.65 -5.77 -2.36
C PHE A 109 12.90 -5.56 -1.03
N GLY A 110 11.58 -5.67 -1.07
CA GLY A 110 10.73 -5.51 0.10
C GLY A 110 10.43 -4.05 0.49
N ASN A 111 10.89 -3.06 -0.29
CA ASN A 111 10.56 -1.65 -0.11
C ASN A 111 9.34 -1.25 -0.95
N TYR A 112 8.98 0.03 -0.99
CA TYR A 112 7.83 0.53 -1.73
C TYR A 112 8.03 0.65 -3.25
N GLY A 113 9.29 0.76 -3.73
CA GLY A 113 9.52 1.25 -5.08
C GLY A 113 9.01 2.69 -5.26
N PRO A 114 8.53 3.05 -6.46
CA PRO A 114 7.99 4.37 -6.73
C PRO A 114 6.81 4.69 -5.82
N THR A 115 6.86 5.86 -5.18
CA THR A 115 5.93 6.28 -4.12
C THR A 115 5.53 7.73 -4.32
N ILE A 116 4.26 8.05 -4.14
CA ILE A 116 3.71 9.40 -4.16
C ILE A 116 2.99 9.65 -2.83
N ILE A 117 3.17 10.84 -2.25
CA ILE A 117 2.42 11.32 -1.10
C ILE A 117 1.65 12.57 -1.50
N LEU A 118 0.35 12.57 -1.27
CA LEU A 118 -0.50 13.75 -1.40
C LEU A 118 -0.78 14.35 -0.03
N GLU A 119 -0.88 15.67 0.01
CA GLU A 119 -1.40 16.45 1.14
C GLU A 119 -2.82 16.88 0.82
N HIS A 120 -3.72 16.66 1.76
CA HIS A 120 -5.13 17.04 1.73
C HIS A 120 -5.44 17.99 2.89
N GLU A 121 -6.54 18.71 2.80
CA GLU A 121 -7.12 19.46 3.92
C GLU A 121 -8.50 18.89 4.24
N ILE A 122 -8.66 18.32 5.41
CA ILE A 122 -9.93 17.75 5.88
C ILE A 122 -10.37 18.50 7.13
N GLU A 123 -11.48 19.22 7.04
CA GLU A 123 -12.03 20.02 8.16
C GLU A 123 -10.99 20.99 8.77
N GLY A 124 -10.16 21.61 7.92
CA GLY A 124 -9.12 22.54 8.33
C GLY A 124 -7.87 21.90 8.96
N LYS A 125 -7.71 20.56 8.82
CA LYS A 125 -6.53 19.83 9.29
C LYS A 125 -5.82 19.16 8.12
N PRO A 126 -4.48 19.08 8.16
CA PRO A 126 -3.73 18.32 7.17
C PRO A 126 -4.01 16.81 7.34
N LEU A 127 -4.12 16.12 6.21
CA LEU A 127 -4.14 14.68 6.10
C LEU A 127 -3.25 14.31 4.91
N PHE A 128 -2.40 13.32 5.08
CA PHE A 128 -1.55 12.83 4.01
C PHE A 128 -2.01 11.46 3.54
N SER A 129 -1.93 11.21 2.23
CA SER A 129 -2.16 9.88 1.66
C SER A 129 -0.92 9.42 0.89
N LEU A 130 -0.45 8.21 1.22
CA LEU A 130 0.67 7.56 0.57
C LEU A 130 0.15 6.51 -0.41
N TYR A 131 0.75 6.52 -1.60
CA TYR A 131 0.55 5.55 -2.68
C TYR A 131 1.88 4.89 -2.97
N GLY A 132 2.03 3.63 -2.61
CA GLY A 132 3.24 2.84 -2.82
C GLY A 132 3.09 1.76 -3.88
N HIS A 133 4.20 1.18 -4.32
CA HIS A 133 4.30 0.12 -5.32
C HIS A 133 3.80 0.55 -6.71
N LEU A 134 4.16 1.77 -7.10
CA LEU A 134 3.74 2.40 -8.35
C LEU A 134 4.68 2.06 -9.52
N THR A 135 4.36 2.59 -10.71
CA THR A 135 5.27 2.52 -11.87
C THR A 135 6.29 3.67 -11.83
N LEU A 136 7.52 3.43 -12.27
CA LEU A 136 8.55 4.47 -12.41
C LEU A 136 8.13 5.61 -13.36
N PRO A 137 7.45 5.37 -14.51
CA PRO A 137 6.97 6.45 -15.36
C PRO A 137 6.04 7.45 -14.67
N ASP A 138 5.28 7.05 -13.65
CA ASP A 138 4.37 7.96 -12.94
C ASP A 138 5.09 9.04 -12.12
N LEU A 139 6.37 8.85 -11.80
CA LEU A 139 7.19 9.88 -11.15
C LEU A 139 7.79 10.88 -12.15
N GLN A 140 7.79 10.55 -13.46
CA GLN A 140 8.42 11.41 -14.47
C GLN A 140 7.55 12.65 -14.74
N GLY A 141 8.15 13.83 -14.57
CA GLY A 141 7.45 15.10 -14.76
C GLY A 141 6.41 15.42 -13.68
N LEU A 142 6.37 14.64 -12.59
CA LEU A 142 5.58 15.00 -11.43
C LEU A 142 6.24 16.17 -10.71
N GLU A 143 5.43 17.12 -10.22
CA GLU A 143 5.90 18.31 -9.54
C GLU A 143 5.26 18.43 -8.15
N VAL A 144 6.06 18.81 -7.15
CA VAL A 144 5.57 19.16 -5.82
C VAL A 144 4.61 20.33 -5.91
N GLY A 145 3.50 20.28 -5.18
CA GLY A 145 2.46 21.29 -5.21
C GLY A 145 1.45 21.13 -6.37
N LYS A 146 1.66 20.22 -7.32
CA LYS A 146 0.66 19.90 -8.35
C LYS A 146 -0.64 19.48 -7.70
N ALA A 147 -1.73 20.21 -7.98
CA ALA A 147 -3.06 19.89 -7.46
C ALA A 147 -3.76 18.82 -8.28
N TYR A 148 -4.53 17.99 -7.59
CA TYR A 148 -5.41 16.97 -8.16
C TYR A 148 -6.80 17.09 -7.58
N GLN A 149 -7.82 16.92 -8.41
CA GLN A 149 -9.21 16.83 -8.00
C GLN A 149 -9.58 15.37 -7.68
N ALA A 150 -10.59 15.18 -6.85
CA ALA A 150 -11.14 13.84 -6.60
C ALA A 150 -11.59 13.17 -7.90
N GLY A 151 -11.14 11.94 -8.16
CA GLY A 151 -11.43 11.17 -9.37
C GLY A 151 -10.45 11.40 -10.52
N GLU A 152 -9.46 12.27 -10.40
CA GLU A 152 -8.38 12.38 -11.39
C GLU A 152 -7.42 11.19 -11.31
N LEU A 153 -6.89 10.78 -12.46
CA LEU A 153 -5.86 9.76 -12.56
C LEU A 153 -4.56 10.30 -11.92
N LEU A 154 -4.04 9.57 -10.94
CA LEU A 154 -2.79 9.90 -10.26
C LEU A 154 -1.61 9.10 -10.82
N CYS A 155 -1.75 7.79 -10.86
CA CYS A 155 -0.65 6.85 -11.12
C CYS A 155 -1.18 5.47 -11.52
N HIS A 156 -0.26 4.50 -11.64
CA HIS A 156 -0.59 3.11 -11.96
C HIS A 156 0.13 2.15 -11.02
N VAL A 157 -0.48 1.01 -10.76
CA VAL A 157 0.14 -0.09 -9.99
C VAL A 157 1.36 -0.63 -10.75
N GLY A 158 2.50 -0.68 -10.09
CA GLY A 158 3.78 -1.10 -10.68
C GLY A 158 3.93 -2.62 -10.80
N PRO A 159 4.63 -3.11 -11.83
CA PRO A 159 5.07 -4.49 -11.92
C PRO A 159 6.29 -4.74 -11.01
N PHE A 160 6.54 -5.99 -10.62
CA PHE A 160 7.84 -6.33 -10.05
C PHE A 160 8.90 -6.46 -11.17
N PRO A 161 10.20 -6.18 -10.91
CA PRO A 161 10.76 -5.84 -9.58
C PRO A 161 10.70 -4.35 -9.22
N GLU A 162 10.29 -3.43 -10.13
CA GLU A 162 10.40 -1.98 -9.92
C GLU A 162 9.55 -1.47 -8.74
N ASN A 163 8.46 -2.15 -8.43
CA ASN A 163 7.54 -1.82 -7.34
C ASN A 163 8.05 -2.26 -5.95
N GLY A 164 9.34 -2.47 -5.77
CA GLY A 164 9.94 -3.04 -4.55
C GLY A 164 9.93 -4.56 -4.54
N ASP A 165 9.75 -5.18 -5.70
CA ASP A 165 9.75 -6.62 -5.92
C ASP A 165 8.62 -7.35 -5.17
N TRP A 166 7.43 -6.78 -5.21
CA TRP A 166 6.20 -7.36 -4.70
C TRP A 166 5.27 -7.82 -5.82
N PRO A 167 4.41 -8.83 -5.60
CA PRO A 167 3.27 -9.05 -6.48
C PRO A 167 2.47 -7.75 -6.62
N PRO A 168 1.97 -7.39 -7.82
CA PRO A 168 1.37 -6.08 -8.07
C PRO A 168 0.22 -5.75 -7.13
N HIS A 169 0.32 -4.64 -6.44
CA HIS A 169 -0.72 -4.08 -5.58
C HIS A 169 -0.47 -2.59 -5.33
N LEU A 170 -1.50 -1.88 -4.92
CA LEU A 170 -1.40 -0.56 -4.36
C LEU A 170 -1.33 -0.67 -2.85
N HIS A 171 -0.29 -0.14 -2.22
CA HIS A 171 -0.31 0.18 -0.78
C HIS A 171 -0.88 1.58 -0.61
N PHE A 172 -2.02 1.70 0.07
CA PHE A 172 -2.67 2.96 0.38
C PHE A 172 -2.73 3.19 1.88
N GLN A 173 -2.13 4.29 2.33
CA GLN A 173 -2.02 4.63 3.75
C GLN A 173 -2.36 6.08 4.00
N LEU A 174 -2.97 6.37 5.15
CA LEU A 174 -3.26 7.72 5.61
C LEU A 174 -2.38 8.06 6.82
N MET A 175 -1.97 9.33 6.93
CA MET A 175 -1.21 9.87 8.04
C MET A 175 -1.71 11.26 8.40
N TRP A 176 -1.83 11.56 9.70
CA TRP A 176 -2.12 12.92 10.15
C TRP A 176 -0.91 13.84 10.13
N ASP A 177 0.26 13.26 10.40
CA ASP A 177 1.53 13.97 10.45
C ASP A 177 2.63 13.07 9.90
N ILE A 178 3.45 13.60 9.00
CA ILE A 178 4.61 12.91 8.41
C ILE A 178 5.94 13.55 8.81
N GLY A 179 5.90 14.60 9.67
CA GLY A 179 7.09 15.32 10.11
C GLY A 179 7.88 15.91 8.93
N GLU A 180 9.18 15.67 8.93
CA GLU A 180 10.10 16.09 7.84
C GLU A 180 10.36 14.96 6.82
N ILE A 181 9.61 13.87 6.87
CA ILE A 181 9.81 12.74 5.97
C ILE A 181 9.36 13.11 4.55
N TRP A 182 10.13 12.68 3.56
CA TRP A 182 9.95 13.05 2.17
C TRP A 182 9.89 11.81 1.27
N GLY A 183 8.80 11.65 0.54
CA GLY A 183 8.61 10.58 -0.46
C GLY A 183 8.58 9.16 0.12
N ASP A 184 8.52 9.04 1.43
CA ASP A 184 8.51 7.78 2.18
C ASP A 184 7.70 7.94 3.47
N TYR A 185 7.27 6.84 4.07
CA TYR A 185 6.74 6.77 5.44
C TYR A 185 6.67 5.30 5.88
N PRO A 186 6.87 4.96 7.17
CA PRO A 186 6.74 3.58 7.62
C PRO A 186 5.38 2.96 7.29
N GLY A 187 5.38 1.87 6.49
CA GLY A 187 4.17 1.12 6.12
C GLY A 187 3.84 -0.01 7.09
N VAL A 188 4.78 -0.30 7.99
CA VAL A 188 4.67 -1.36 9.00
C VAL A 188 5.25 -0.92 10.32
N ALA A 189 4.56 -1.26 11.41
CA ALA A 189 4.99 -1.01 12.78
C ALA A 189 5.51 -2.27 13.47
N ALA A 190 6.40 -2.09 14.45
CA ALA A 190 6.64 -3.08 15.49
C ALA A 190 5.59 -2.93 16.60
N GLU A 191 5.35 -3.99 17.35
CA GLU A 191 4.37 -4.01 18.46
C GLU A 191 4.60 -2.88 19.48
N LYS A 192 5.86 -2.61 19.80
CA LYS A 192 6.24 -1.54 20.74
C LYS A 192 5.85 -0.13 20.31
N ASP A 193 5.78 0.11 18.99
CA ASP A 193 5.52 1.42 18.40
C ASP A 193 4.06 1.55 17.92
N LEU A 194 3.25 0.48 18.04
CA LEU A 194 1.91 0.38 17.50
C LEU A 194 0.98 1.51 17.99
N LYS A 195 1.09 1.90 19.27
CA LYS A 195 0.24 2.96 19.81
C LYS A 195 0.42 4.26 19.05
N PHE A 196 1.67 4.68 18.82
CA PHE A 196 1.99 5.90 18.07
C PHE A 196 1.43 5.84 16.64
N PHE A 197 1.73 4.75 15.92
CA PHE A 197 1.28 4.62 14.54
C PHE A 197 -0.23 4.50 14.40
N LYS A 198 -0.91 3.84 15.33
CA LYS A 198 -2.37 3.76 15.32
C LYS A 198 -3.05 5.11 15.53
N GLU A 199 -2.45 6.00 16.33
CA GLU A 199 -2.93 7.36 16.53
C GLU A 199 -2.65 8.24 15.29
N ASN A 200 -1.51 8.05 14.62
CA ASN A 200 -1.11 8.86 13.47
C ASN A 200 -1.61 8.34 12.12
N CYS A 201 -1.81 7.02 11.98
CA CYS A 201 -2.24 6.39 10.73
C CYS A 201 -3.69 5.91 10.87
N PRO A 202 -4.69 6.73 10.50
CA PRO A 202 -6.10 6.33 10.59
C PRO A 202 -6.46 5.25 9.56
N ASP A 203 -7.49 4.44 9.86
CA ASP A 203 -7.97 3.38 8.97
C ASP A 203 -8.44 3.94 7.61
N PRO A 204 -7.81 3.54 6.49
CA PRO A 204 -8.19 4.04 5.17
C PRO A 204 -9.56 3.58 4.67
N LYS A 205 -10.20 2.59 5.31
CA LYS A 205 -11.47 2.00 4.85
C LYS A 205 -12.57 3.03 4.63
N GLY A 206 -12.65 4.06 5.48
CA GLY A 206 -13.64 5.12 5.34
C GLY A 206 -13.53 5.88 4.02
N ILE A 207 -12.31 6.14 3.55
CA ILE A 207 -12.05 6.81 2.26
C ILE A 207 -12.23 5.83 1.09
N LEU A 208 -11.84 4.58 1.27
CA LEU A 208 -11.94 3.54 0.23
C LEU A 208 -13.39 3.10 -0.03
N GLY A 209 -14.31 3.43 0.88
CA GLY A 209 -15.74 3.12 0.74
C GLY A 209 -16.07 1.64 0.93
N PHE A 210 -15.23 0.88 1.64
CA PHE A 210 -15.56 -0.47 2.06
C PHE A 210 -16.71 -0.44 3.07
N GLN A 211 -17.74 -1.22 2.78
CA GLN A 211 -18.79 -1.55 3.75
C GLN A 211 -18.54 -2.93 4.33
#